data_d462b04ba62625a9e46ccdf31af4f844
#
_entry.id   d462b04ba62625a9e46ccdf31af4f844
#
_cell.length_a   1.000
_cell.length_b   1.000
_cell.length_c   1.000
_cell.angle_alpha   90.00
_cell.angle_beta   90.00
_cell.angle_gamma   90.00
#
_symmetry.space_group_name_H-M   'P 1'
#
loop_
_entity.id
_entity.type
_entity.pdbx_description
1 polymer ?
#
loop_
_entity_poly.entity_id
_entity_poly.type
_entity_poly.pdbx_seq_one_letter_code
_entity_poly.pdbx_strand_id
1 'polypeptide(L)'
;MSLLETIKDKPQPDFQKMRKVLLRQGIPDRIPFVELYLDVPVMEALLGEKFPDPDDRKHYQEYAQKLVKVWYHLGYDYVSVAVKLPLPTRQNVIEDTAMAGRERKW
;
A
#
# COMPACT_ATOMS: atom_id res chain seq x y z
N MET A 1 -2.47 13.14 18.20
CA MET A 1 -1.43 12.08 18.22
C MET A 1 -1.89 10.97 17.29
N SER A 2 -1.05 10.62 16.34
CA SER A 2 -1.37 9.49 15.46
C SER A 2 -1.07 8.16 16.17
N LEU A 3 -1.78 7.09 15.79
CA LEU A 3 -1.48 5.76 16.33
C LEU A 3 -0.06 5.29 15.96
N LEU A 4 0.47 5.76 14.83
CA LEU A 4 1.84 5.45 14.43
C LEU A 4 2.88 5.97 15.42
N GLU A 5 2.62 7.08 16.10
CA GLU A 5 3.54 7.65 17.10
C GLU A 5 3.57 6.83 18.40
N THR A 6 2.61 5.94 18.60
CA THR A 6 2.58 5.03 19.75
C THR A 6 3.45 3.79 19.57
N ILE A 7 3.89 3.52 18.35
CA ILE A 7 4.77 2.40 18.05
C ILE A 7 6.16 2.69 18.64
N LYS A 8 6.56 1.90 19.63
CA LYS A 8 7.81 2.12 20.37
C LYS A 8 9.05 1.70 19.60
N ASP A 9 8.90 0.69 18.75
CA ASP A 9 10.03 0.14 17.99
C ASP A 9 10.30 1.03 16.78
N LYS A 10 11.56 1.41 16.62
CA LYS A 10 11.98 2.20 15.47
C LYS A 10 11.89 1.34 14.20
N PRO A 11 11.13 1.74 13.18
CA PRO A 11 11.04 0.99 11.95
C PRO A 11 12.38 0.93 11.23
N GLN A 12 12.67 -0.21 10.61
CA GLN A 12 13.91 -0.46 9.87
C GLN A 12 13.59 -1.06 8.48
N PRO A 13 12.86 -0.35 7.60
CA PRO A 13 12.62 -0.82 6.26
C PRO A 13 13.92 -0.93 5.47
N ASP A 14 14.06 -2.00 4.70
CA ASP A 14 15.22 -2.22 3.85
C ASP A 14 14.81 -2.84 2.52
N PHE A 15 14.59 -2.00 1.52
CA PHE A 15 14.23 -2.45 0.19
C PHE A 15 15.33 -3.30 -0.48
N GLN A 16 16.59 -3.09 -0.14
CA GLN A 16 17.68 -3.87 -0.73
C GLN A 16 17.65 -5.33 -0.26
N LYS A 17 17.23 -5.60 0.96
CA LYS A 17 16.98 -6.96 1.44
C LYS A 17 15.89 -7.65 0.62
N MET A 18 14.79 -6.97 0.39
CA MET A 18 13.71 -7.47 -0.43
C MET A 18 14.15 -7.72 -1.86
N ARG A 19 14.88 -6.78 -2.46
CA ARG A 19 15.42 -6.91 -3.82
C ARG A 19 16.32 -8.13 -3.97
N LYS A 20 17.22 -8.38 -3.01
CA LYS A 20 18.09 -9.57 -3.01
C LYS A 20 17.29 -10.88 -3.02
N VAL A 21 16.22 -10.93 -2.22
CA VAL A 21 15.34 -12.11 -2.18
C VAL A 21 14.63 -12.31 -3.52
N LEU A 22 14.04 -11.25 -4.07
CA LEU A 22 13.34 -11.32 -5.36
C LEU A 22 14.29 -11.74 -6.50
N LEU A 23 15.54 -11.29 -6.47
CA LEU A 23 16.55 -11.64 -7.45
C LEU A 23 17.28 -12.96 -7.14
N ARG A 24 16.90 -13.65 -6.06
CA ARG A 24 17.56 -14.90 -5.61
C ARG A 24 19.07 -14.76 -5.38
N GLN A 25 19.49 -13.61 -4.83
CA GLN A 25 20.91 -13.28 -4.61
C GLN A 25 21.42 -13.61 -3.21
N GLY A 26 20.67 -14.34 -2.43
CA GLY A 26 21.06 -14.76 -1.10
C GLY A 26 19.88 -14.97 -0.16
N ILE A 27 20.21 -15.42 1.06
CA ILE A 27 19.24 -15.59 2.14
C ILE A 27 19.33 -14.35 3.03
N PRO A 28 18.21 -13.64 3.28
CA PRO A 28 18.21 -12.48 4.17
C PRO A 28 18.33 -12.90 5.63
N ASP A 29 18.76 -11.98 6.49
CA ASP A 29 18.80 -12.14 7.94
C ASP A 29 17.40 -12.16 8.57
N ARG A 30 16.41 -11.62 7.90
CA ARG A 30 14.99 -11.70 8.23
C ARG A 30 14.11 -11.77 6.98
N ILE A 31 12.89 -12.23 7.17
CA ILE A 31 11.89 -12.22 6.08
C ILE A 31 11.50 -10.77 5.78
N PRO A 32 11.55 -10.33 4.51
CA PRO A 32 11.05 -9.03 4.12
C PRO A 32 9.54 -8.91 4.38
N PHE A 33 9.11 -7.76 4.93
CA PHE A 33 7.70 -7.48 5.16
C PHE A 33 7.05 -6.87 3.94
N VAL A 34 5.96 -7.49 3.51
CA VAL A 34 5.20 -7.14 2.32
C VAL A 34 3.73 -7.02 2.67
N GLU A 35 3.09 -5.95 2.23
CA GLU A 35 1.65 -5.80 2.26
C GLU A 35 1.16 -5.36 0.87
N LEU A 36 0.15 -6.03 0.37
CA LEU A 36 -0.38 -5.71 -0.95
C LEU A 36 -1.32 -4.51 -0.91
N TYR A 37 -2.05 -4.37 0.19
CA TYR A 37 -3.12 -3.39 0.26
C TYR A 37 -3.50 -3.05 1.70
N LEU A 38 -3.71 -1.77 1.95
CA LEU A 38 -4.32 -1.26 3.18
C LEU A 38 -5.49 -0.35 2.82
N ASP A 39 -6.62 -0.56 3.45
CA ASP A 39 -7.80 0.29 3.26
C ASP A 39 -7.54 1.73 3.73
N VAL A 40 -8.04 2.68 2.96
CA VAL A 40 -7.89 4.11 3.29
C VAL A 40 -8.38 4.45 4.69
N PRO A 41 -9.57 3.98 5.15
CA PRO A 41 -10.01 4.23 6.53
C PRO A 41 -9.04 3.72 7.60
N VAL A 42 -8.37 2.59 7.37
CA VAL A 42 -7.36 2.04 8.28
C VAL A 42 -6.12 2.94 8.30
N MET A 43 -5.64 3.37 7.13
CA MET A 43 -4.50 4.27 7.03
C MET A 43 -4.78 5.64 7.68
N GLU A 44 -5.99 6.17 7.51
CA GLU A 44 -6.43 7.40 8.16
C GLU A 44 -6.46 7.27 9.69
N ALA A 45 -6.96 6.14 10.20
CA ALA A 45 -6.96 5.88 11.64
C ALA A 45 -5.55 5.79 12.21
N LEU A 46 -4.62 5.14 11.49
CA LEU A 46 -3.22 5.03 11.90
C LEU A 46 -2.52 6.38 11.89
N LEU A 47 -2.73 7.17 10.86
CA LEU A 47 -2.06 8.46 10.65
C LEU A 47 -2.67 9.57 11.49
N GLY A 48 -3.97 9.47 11.81
CA GLY A 48 -4.74 10.54 12.46
C GLY A 48 -5.11 11.69 11.52
N GLU A 49 -4.97 11.48 10.21
CA GLU A 49 -5.23 12.48 9.17
C GLU A 49 -6.02 11.87 8.02
N LYS A 50 -6.77 12.72 7.31
CA LYS A 50 -7.49 12.31 6.11
C LYS A 50 -6.54 12.15 4.92
N PHE A 51 -6.81 11.15 4.09
CA PHE A 51 -6.16 10.99 2.80
C PHE A 51 -6.92 11.81 1.74
N PRO A 52 -6.19 12.49 0.85
CA PRO A 52 -6.81 13.07 -0.34
C PRO A 52 -7.31 11.97 -1.27
N ASP A 53 -8.18 12.34 -2.21
CA ASP A 53 -8.67 11.41 -3.23
C ASP A 53 -7.48 10.96 -4.10
N PRO A 54 -7.22 9.64 -4.23
CA PRO A 54 -6.14 9.13 -5.06
C PRO A 54 -6.30 9.45 -6.55
N ASP A 55 -7.52 9.72 -7.00
CA ASP A 55 -7.81 10.09 -8.39
C ASP A 55 -7.63 11.60 -8.64
N ASP A 56 -7.46 12.41 -7.60
CA ASP A 56 -7.19 13.84 -7.71
C ASP A 56 -5.70 14.10 -7.95
N ARG A 57 -5.34 14.38 -9.21
CA ARG A 57 -3.97 14.65 -9.61
C ARG A 57 -3.32 15.83 -8.90
N LYS A 58 -4.11 16.81 -8.45
CA LYS A 58 -3.58 17.98 -7.74
C LYS A 58 -3.04 17.61 -6.36
N HIS A 59 -3.62 16.61 -5.73
CA HIS A 59 -3.25 16.16 -4.38
C HIS A 59 -2.52 14.82 -4.38
N TYR A 60 -2.13 14.31 -5.54
CA TYR A 60 -1.47 13.01 -5.65
C TYR A 60 -0.14 12.95 -4.89
N GLN A 61 0.61 14.04 -4.88
CA GLN A 61 1.87 14.11 -4.13
C GLN A 61 1.63 13.99 -2.62
N GLU A 62 0.61 14.67 -2.11
CA GLU A 62 0.21 14.56 -0.70
C GLU A 62 -0.24 13.14 -0.36
N TYR A 63 -1.06 12.54 -1.23
CA TYR A 63 -1.47 11.14 -1.09
C TYR A 63 -0.28 10.21 -1.01
N ALA A 64 0.67 10.33 -1.94
CA ALA A 64 1.87 9.49 -1.97
C ALA A 64 2.75 9.66 -0.73
N GLN A 65 2.93 10.89 -0.25
CA GLN A 65 3.69 11.16 0.98
C GLN A 65 3.05 10.51 2.22
N LYS A 66 1.74 10.62 2.36
CA LYS A 66 1.00 9.98 3.46
C LYS A 66 1.08 8.46 3.36
N LEU A 67 0.96 7.90 2.16
CA LEU A 67 1.11 6.47 1.91
C LEU A 67 2.48 5.97 2.35
N VAL A 68 3.55 6.62 1.91
CA VAL A 68 4.93 6.28 2.29
C VAL A 68 5.11 6.38 3.81
N LYS A 69 4.57 7.41 4.45
CA LYS A 69 4.65 7.60 5.90
C LYS A 69 4.02 6.43 6.65
N VAL A 70 2.83 5.98 6.25
CA VAL A 70 2.16 4.84 6.89
C VAL A 70 2.98 3.57 6.71
N TRP A 71 3.37 3.24 5.48
CA TRP A 71 4.10 2.01 5.18
C TRP A 71 5.48 1.97 5.87
N TYR A 72 6.18 3.10 5.89
CA TYR A 72 7.46 3.22 6.58
C TYR A 72 7.33 2.95 8.08
N HIS A 73 6.36 3.57 8.75
CA HIS A 73 6.18 3.42 10.20
C HIS A 73 5.67 2.03 10.60
N LEU A 74 4.98 1.33 9.71
CA LEU A 74 4.59 -0.05 9.92
C LEU A 74 5.75 -1.04 9.67
N GLY A 75 6.89 -0.58 9.16
CA GLY A 75 8.09 -1.38 8.96
C GLY A 75 8.10 -2.23 7.69
N TYR A 76 7.24 -1.94 6.73
CA TYR A 76 7.27 -2.62 5.44
C TYR A 76 8.49 -2.22 4.61
N ASP A 77 9.08 -3.19 3.94
CA ASP A 77 10.33 -3.00 3.18
C ASP A 77 10.13 -2.35 1.80
N TYR A 78 8.90 -2.10 1.42
CA TYR A 78 8.55 -1.39 0.19
C TYR A 78 7.19 -0.70 0.35
N VAL A 79 6.90 0.20 -0.57
CA VAL A 79 5.57 0.77 -0.76
C VAL A 79 5.13 0.54 -2.21
N SER A 80 3.91 0.03 -2.39
CA SER A 80 3.35 -0.11 -3.72
C SER A 80 2.65 1.18 -4.15
N VAL A 81 2.89 1.57 -5.39
CA VAL A 81 2.23 2.73 -6.02
C VAL A 81 1.45 2.23 -7.23
N ALA A 82 0.16 2.51 -7.24
CA ALA A 82 -0.69 2.21 -8.38
C ALA A 82 -0.97 3.50 -9.18
N VAL A 83 -0.80 3.41 -10.47
CA VAL A 83 -1.16 4.50 -11.39
C VAL A 83 -2.37 4.07 -12.19
N LYS A 84 -3.45 4.85 -12.10
CA LYS A 84 -4.64 4.60 -12.90
C LYS A 84 -4.41 5.12 -14.32
N LEU A 85 -4.39 4.22 -15.27
CA LEU A 85 -4.32 4.56 -16.68
C LEU A 85 -5.74 4.61 -17.26
N PRO A 86 -6.10 5.66 -18.00
CA PRO A 86 -7.40 5.78 -18.64
C PRO A 86 -7.48 4.91 -19.91
N LEU A 87 -7.35 3.59 -19.71
CA LEU A 87 -7.48 2.63 -20.80
C LEU A 87 -8.94 2.22 -20.96
N PRO A 88 -9.47 2.10 -22.19
CA PRO A 88 -10.79 1.56 -22.41
C PRO A 88 -10.81 0.10 -21.95
N THR A 89 -11.60 -0.20 -20.94
CA THR A 89 -11.76 -1.55 -20.42
C THR A 89 -13.10 -2.12 -20.90
N ARG A 90 -13.07 -3.28 -21.54
CA ARG A 90 -14.28 -4.11 -21.72
C ARG A 90 -14.49 -4.90 -20.43
N GLN A 91 -15.57 -4.61 -19.73
CA GLN A 91 -15.98 -5.46 -18.62
C GLN A 91 -16.71 -6.69 -19.15
N ASN A 92 -16.03 -7.82 -19.14
CA ASN A 92 -16.70 -9.11 -19.26
C ASN A 92 -17.11 -9.54 -17.86
N VAL A 93 -18.39 -9.46 -17.54
CA VAL A 93 -18.94 -9.97 -16.30
C VAL A 93 -19.09 -11.49 -16.45
N ILE A 94 -18.22 -12.24 -15.78
CA ILE A 94 -18.35 -13.70 -15.64
C ILE A 94 -18.96 -13.93 -14.25
N GLU A 95 -20.11 -14.61 -14.18
CA GLU A 95 -20.65 -15.10 -12.90
C GLU A 95 -19.56 -15.95 -12.22
N ASP A 96 -19.41 -15.90 -10.93
CA ASP A 96 -18.46 -16.69 -10.12
C ASP A 96 -16.99 -16.28 -10.05
N THR A 97 -16.56 -15.16 -10.55
CA THR A 97 -15.20 -14.70 -10.27
C THR A 97 -15.15 -13.64 -9.18
N ALA A 98 -14.36 -13.86 -8.14
CA ALA A 98 -14.04 -12.85 -7.11
C ALA A 98 -13.03 -11.84 -7.67
N MET A 99 -13.41 -11.08 -8.71
CA MET A 99 -12.54 -10.05 -9.27
C MET A 99 -12.87 -8.66 -8.72
N ALA A 100 -11.84 -7.83 -8.55
CA ALA A 100 -12.01 -6.42 -8.21
C ALA A 100 -12.89 -5.71 -9.24
N GLY A 101 -13.87 -4.92 -8.77
CA GLY A 101 -14.80 -4.20 -9.63
C GLY A 101 -16.14 -4.89 -9.89
N ARG A 102 -16.36 -6.06 -9.34
CA ARG A 102 -17.66 -6.76 -9.42
C ARG A 102 -18.60 -6.26 -8.31
N GLU A 103 -19.77 -5.78 -8.69
CA GLU A 103 -20.85 -5.58 -7.72
C GLU A 103 -21.33 -6.91 -7.18
N ARG A 104 -21.14 -7.16 -5.91
CA ARG A 104 -21.76 -8.28 -5.22
C ARG A 104 -23.14 -7.86 -4.76
N LYS A 105 -24.17 -8.45 -5.34
CA LYS A 105 -25.51 -8.44 -4.75
C LYS A 105 -25.53 -9.56 -3.72
N TRP A 106 -25.63 -9.19 -2.46
CA TRP A 106 -25.85 -10.11 -1.37
C TRP A 106 -27.35 -10.38 -1.24
#